data_21b4a7ac6c4ad548a383b1d12ae9475c
#
_entry.id   21b4a7ac6c4ad548a383b1d12ae9475c
#
_cell.length_a   1.000
_cell.length_b   1.000
_cell.length_c   1.000
_cell.angle_alpha   90.00
_cell.angle_beta   90.00
_cell.angle_gamma   90.00
#
_symmetry.space_group_name_H-M   'P 1'
#
loop_
_entity.id
_entity.type
_entity.pdbx_description
1 polymer ?
#
loop_
_entity_poly.entity_id
_entity_poly.type
_entity_poly.pdbx_seq_one_letter_code
_entity_poly.pdbx_strand_id
1 'polypeptide(L)'
;MFLIQVFGFSWDQVDVEAHRLEHGISEVVGDRMEEILGFPTHCPHGDPIPAKDGSIRGYQTRTLVAGEVGAAYTLRRVTHNGDAPLLRYLAELGLRPGVRITLQQRAPFRGPLHVVVGDQPQIIGHEVASLLWVEQA
;
A
#
# COMPACT_ATOMS: atom_id res chain seq x y z
N MET A 1 -3.68 -10.93 -2.59
CA MET A 1 -4.25 -11.29 -1.27
C MET A 1 -4.10 -12.77 -0.96
N PHE A 2 -4.64 -13.65 -1.80
CA PHE A 2 -4.63 -15.10 -1.54
C PHE A 2 -3.23 -15.65 -1.30
N LEU A 3 -2.28 -15.31 -2.16
CA LEU A 3 -0.90 -15.81 -2.04
C LEU A 3 -0.22 -15.37 -0.76
N ILE A 4 -0.50 -14.18 -0.27
CA ILE A 4 0.05 -13.70 1.00
C ILE A 4 -0.61 -14.40 2.19
N GLN A 5 -1.95 -14.42 2.24
CA GLN A 5 -2.69 -14.90 3.41
C GLN A 5 -2.68 -16.42 3.55
N VAL A 6 -2.76 -17.15 2.43
CA VAL A 6 -2.88 -18.60 2.45
C VAL A 6 -1.53 -19.29 2.25
N PHE A 7 -0.72 -18.82 1.30
CA PHE A 7 0.57 -19.43 0.97
C PHE A 7 1.77 -18.76 1.64
N GLY A 8 1.56 -17.63 2.31
CA GLY A 8 2.62 -16.97 3.07
C GLY A 8 3.69 -16.28 2.24
N PHE A 9 3.39 -15.92 0.99
CA PHE A 9 4.33 -15.12 0.20
C PHE A 9 4.53 -13.74 0.81
N SER A 10 5.74 -13.21 0.68
CA SER A 10 6.05 -11.89 1.19
C SER A 10 5.44 -10.78 0.33
N TRP A 11 5.18 -9.65 0.95
CA TRP A 11 4.54 -8.49 0.32
C TRP A 11 5.34 -7.95 -0.88
N ASP A 12 6.67 -8.07 -0.84
CA ASP A 12 7.58 -7.59 -1.89
C ASP A 12 7.77 -8.60 -3.04
N GLN A 13 7.39 -9.87 -2.87
CA GLN A 13 7.62 -10.92 -3.86
C GLN A 13 6.36 -11.41 -4.54
N VAL A 14 5.19 -11.09 -3.99
CA VAL A 14 3.92 -11.67 -4.40
C VAL A 14 3.50 -11.32 -5.83
N ASP A 15 3.88 -10.15 -6.34
CA ASP A 15 3.44 -9.68 -7.66
C ASP A 15 3.85 -10.62 -8.79
N VAL A 16 5.07 -11.13 -8.76
CA VAL A 16 5.58 -12.05 -9.79
C VAL A 16 4.76 -13.34 -9.82
N GLU A 17 4.52 -13.90 -8.66
CA GLU A 17 3.76 -15.15 -8.55
C GLU A 17 2.27 -14.95 -8.84
N ALA A 18 1.70 -13.82 -8.42
CA ALA A 18 0.32 -13.47 -8.74
C ALA A 18 0.13 -13.32 -10.25
N HIS A 19 1.07 -12.67 -10.94
CA HIS A 19 1.02 -12.51 -12.39
C HIS A 19 1.08 -13.84 -13.12
N ARG A 20 1.93 -14.78 -12.67
CA ARG A 20 2.01 -16.12 -13.23
C ARG A 20 0.74 -16.92 -13.01
N LEU A 21 0.15 -16.80 -11.81
CA LEU A 21 -1.03 -17.56 -11.42
C LEU A 21 -2.30 -17.09 -12.14
N GLU A 22 -2.47 -15.78 -12.33
CA GLU A 22 -3.70 -15.21 -12.90
C GLU A 22 -4.04 -15.72 -14.29
N HIS A 23 -3.02 -16.10 -15.07
CA HIS A 23 -3.21 -16.65 -16.43
C HIS A 23 -3.79 -18.07 -16.43
N GLY A 24 -3.72 -18.77 -15.31
CA GLY A 24 -4.21 -20.14 -15.19
C GLY A 24 -5.45 -20.31 -14.32
N ILE A 25 -5.96 -19.22 -13.72
CA ILE A 25 -7.11 -19.30 -12.82
C ILE A 25 -8.41 -19.17 -13.60
N SER A 26 -9.32 -20.16 -13.42
CA SER A 26 -10.67 -20.05 -13.93
C SER A 26 -11.51 -19.09 -13.07
N GLU A 27 -12.61 -18.61 -13.61
CA GLU A 27 -13.55 -17.77 -12.87
C GLU A 27 -14.06 -18.46 -11.60
N VAL A 28 -14.35 -19.76 -11.70
CA VAL A 28 -14.83 -20.57 -10.54
C VAL A 28 -13.79 -20.61 -9.44
N VAL A 29 -12.52 -20.84 -9.77
CA VAL A 29 -11.43 -20.86 -8.79
C VAL A 29 -11.22 -19.47 -8.20
N GLY A 30 -11.24 -18.44 -9.01
CA GLY A 30 -11.15 -17.04 -8.55
C GLY A 30 -12.24 -16.67 -7.56
N ASP A 31 -13.48 -17.07 -7.83
CA ASP A 31 -14.60 -16.81 -6.92
C ASP A 31 -14.42 -17.49 -5.56
N ARG A 32 -13.91 -18.71 -5.54
CA ARG A 32 -13.62 -19.43 -4.29
C ARG A 32 -12.50 -18.77 -3.51
N MET A 33 -11.48 -18.27 -4.19
CA MET A 33 -10.41 -17.53 -3.55
C MET A 33 -10.92 -16.25 -2.90
N GLU A 34 -11.81 -15.52 -3.56
CA GLU A 34 -12.46 -14.34 -2.98
C GLU A 34 -13.26 -14.66 -1.72
N GLU A 35 -14.03 -15.76 -1.76
CA GLU A 35 -14.81 -16.21 -0.59
C GLU A 35 -13.90 -16.50 0.62
N ILE A 36 -12.79 -17.18 0.41
CA ILE A 36 -11.82 -17.50 1.46
C ILE A 36 -11.23 -16.22 2.07
N LEU A 37 -11.01 -15.20 1.25
CA LEU A 37 -10.43 -13.92 1.67
C LEU A 37 -11.46 -12.94 2.26
N GLY A 38 -12.75 -13.24 2.22
CA GLY A 38 -13.80 -12.35 2.71
C GLY A 38 -14.09 -11.17 1.78
N PHE A 39 -13.96 -11.35 0.47
CA PHE A 39 -14.24 -10.36 -0.57
C PHE A 39 -13.46 -9.03 -0.38
N PRO A 40 -12.13 -9.06 -0.48
CA PRO A 40 -11.32 -7.87 -0.26
C PRO A 40 -11.61 -6.79 -1.32
N THR A 41 -11.53 -5.53 -0.91
CA THR A 41 -11.76 -4.39 -1.81
C THR A 41 -10.48 -3.77 -2.35
N HIS A 42 -9.34 -4.08 -1.73
CA HIS A 42 -8.03 -3.54 -2.09
C HIS A 42 -6.98 -4.64 -2.04
N CYS A 43 -5.96 -4.51 -2.91
CA CYS A 43 -4.81 -5.42 -2.91
C CYS A 43 -3.89 -5.12 -1.71
N PRO A 44 -2.86 -5.95 -1.45
CA PRO A 44 -1.93 -5.71 -0.34
C PRO A 44 -1.15 -4.41 -0.41
N HIS A 45 -1.04 -3.80 -1.60
CA HIS A 45 -0.36 -2.52 -1.80
C HIS A 45 -1.33 -1.33 -1.75
N GLY A 46 -2.61 -1.58 -1.50
CA GLY A 46 -3.64 -0.57 -1.35
C GLY A 46 -4.37 -0.18 -2.64
N ASP A 47 -4.02 -0.78 -3.78
CA ASP A 47 -4.75 -0.52 -5.02
C ASP A 47 -6.15 -1.13 -4.96
N PRO A 48 -7.16 -0.40 -5.46
CA PRO A 48 -8.52 -0.91 -5.42
C PRO A 48 -8.69 -2.12 -6.34
N ILE A 49 -9.44 -3.12 -5.88
CA ILE A 49 -9.82 -4.29 -6.67
C ILE A 49 -11.20 -4.00 -7.26
N PRO A 50 -11.37 -3.99 -8.60
CA PRO A 50 -12.67 -3.82 -9.20
C PRO A 50 -13.63 -4.94 -8.78
N ALA A 51 -14.88 -4.58 -8.46
CA ALA A 51 -15.93 -5.56 -8.25
C ALA A 51 -16.31 -6.22 -9.58
N LYS A 52 -17.07 -7.32 -9.54
CA LYS A 52 -17.51 -8.03 -10.75
C LYS A 52 -18.28 -7.16 -11.73
N ASP A 53 -18.99 -6.15 -11.24
CA ASP A 53 -19.72 -5.17 -12.06
C ASP A 53 -18.82 -4.05 -12.61
N GLY A 54 -17.51 -4.09 -12.32
CA GLY A 54 -16.53 -3.10 -12.75
C GLY A 54 -16.43 -1.86 -11.84
N SER A 55 -17.25 -1.77 -10.79
CA SER A 55 -17.16 -0.64 -9.86
C SER A 55 -15.87 -0.71 -9.05
N ILE A 56 -15.33 0.47 -8.72
CA ILE A 56 -14.08 0.61 -7.95
C ILE A 56 -14.38 1.44 -6.70
N ARG A 57 -14.01 0.89 -5.55
CA ARG A 57 -14.00 1.65 -4.29
C ARG A 57 -12.64 2.30 -4.12
N GLY A 58 -12.62 3.62 -4.03
CA GLY A 58 -11.40 4.38 -3.82
C GLY A 58 -11.47 5.21 -2.54
N TYR A 59 -10.31 5.70 -2.11
CA TYR A 59 -10.17 6.65 -1.03
C TYR A 59 -9.86 8.04 -1.60
N GLN A 60 -10.23 9.08 -0.88
CA GLN A 60 -9.75 10.43 -1.20
C GLN A 60 -8.33 10.57 -0.65
N THR A 61 -7.35 10.45 -1.52
CA THR A 61 -5.95 10.43 -1.15
C THR A 61 -5.18 11.59 -1.75
N ARG A 62 -4.07 11.91 -1.08
CA ARG A 62 -3.00 12.77 -1.58
C ARG A 62 -1.68 12.10 -1.30
N THR A 63 -0.61 12.55 -1.96
CA THR A 63 0.72 12.05 -1.59
C THR A 63 1.12 12.62 -0.22
N LEU A 64 1.94 11.89 0.51
CA LEU A 64 2.44 12.33 1.82
C LEU A 64 3.20 13.65 1.71
N VAL A 65 3.91 13.87 0.59
CA VAL A 65 4.63 15.11 0.32
C VAL A 65 3.71 16.33 0.31
N ALA A 66 2.47 16.15 -0.14
CA ALA A 66 1.46 17.20 -0.18
C ALA A 66 0.68 17.34 1.14
N GLY A 67 1.02 16.54 2.15
CA GLY A 67 0.38 16.59 3.46
C GLY A 67 0.73 17.85 4.26
N GLU A 68 -0.07 18.11 5.28
CA GLU A 68 0.13 19.23 6.20
C GLU A 68 0.98 18.80 7.39
N VAL A 69 1.95 19.62 7.75
CA VAL A 69 2.77 19.39 8.95
C VAL A 69 1.87 19.48 10.19
N GLY A 70 2.00 18.50 11.08
CA GLY A 70 1.19 18.38 12.28
C GLY A 70 -0.08 17.53 12.11
N ALA A 71 -0.44 17.17 10.87
CA ALA A 71 -1.61 16.33 10.61
C ALA A 71 -1.28 14.84 10.65
N ALA A 72 -2.29 14.04 10.97
CA ALA A 72 -2.21 12.59 10.96
C ALA A 72 -2.95 12.04 9.74
N TYR A 73 -2.38 10.99 9.15
CA TYR A 73 -2.89 10.36 7.94
C TYR A 73 -2.91 8.84 8.11
N THR A 74 -3.71 8.19 7.29
CA THR A 74 -3.67 6.73 7.12
C THR A 74 -3.09 6.42 5.74
N LEU A 75 -2.06 5.57 5.68
CA LEU A 75 -1.51 5.11 4.41
C LEU A 75 -2.54 4.21 3.72
N ARG A 76 -2.89 4.56 2.49
CA ARG A 76 -3.89 3.80 1.72
C ARG A 76 -3.28 3.02 0.57
N ARG A 77 -2.31 3.61 -0.12
CA ARG A 77 -1.73 3.00 -1.32
C ARG A 77 -0.26 3.39 -1.47
N VAL A 78 0.50 2.49 -2.08
CA VAL A 78 1.90 2.71 -2.43
C VAL A 78 2.04 2.56 -3.95
N THR A 79 2.64 3.55 -4.61
CA THR A 79 3.05 3.42 -6.01
C THR A 79 4.39 2.69 -6.05
N HIS A 80 4.40 1.44 -6.51
CA HIS A 80 5.61 0.62 -6.46
C HIS A 80 6.07 0.09 -7.83
N ASN A 81 5.20 0.05 -8.83
CA ASN A 81 5.51 -0.43 -10.19
C ASN A 81 6.24 -1.79 -10.23
N GLY A 82 5.92 -2.69 -9.29
CA GLY A 82 6.59 -3.99 -9.17
C GLY A 82 8.01 -3.93 -8.60
N ASP A 83 8.43 -2.81 -8.02
CA ASP A 83 9.76 -2.63 -7.42
C ASP A 83 9.84 -3.35 -6.06
N ALA A 84 10.31 -4.61 -6.07
CA ALA A 84 10.43 -5.41 -4.87
C ALA A 84 11.39 -4.81 -3.84
N PRO A 85 12.58 -4.27 -4.20
CA PRO A 85 13.44 -3.58 -3.25
C PRO A 85 12.76 -2.40 -2.56
N LEU A 86 11.96 -1.61 -3.28
CA LEU A 86 11.19 -0.52 -2.69
C LEU A 86 10.19 -1.03 -1.66
N LEU A 87 9.40 -2.06 -2.00
CA LEU A 87 8.42 -2.65 -1.09
C LEU A 87 9.08 -3.23 0.17
N ARG A 88 10.24 -3.84 0.02
CA ARG A 88 11.02 -4.36 1.15
C ARG A 88 11.49 -3.24 2.07
N TYR A 89 12.00 -2.15 1.51
CA TYR A 89 12.41 -0.97 2.26
C TYR A 89 11.23 -0.36 3.02
N LEU A 90 10.08 -0.20 2.37
CA LEU A 90 8.87 0.31 3.02
C LEU A 90 8.39 -0.60 4.15
N ALA A 91 8.45 -1.90 3.95
CA ALA A 91 8.09 -2.87 4.99
C ALA A 91 8.99 -2.77 6.23
N GLU A 92 10.29 -2.55 6.05
CA GLU A 92 11.23 -2.33 7.14
C GLU A 92 10.90 -1.08 7.96
N LEU A 93 10.37 -0.04 7.31
CA LEU A 93 9.93 1.18 7.97
C LEU A 93 8.52 1.06 8.57
N GLY A 94 7.84 -0.06 8.38
CA GLY A 94 6.45 -0.24 8.81
C GLY A 94 5.42 0.45 7.92
N LEU A 95 5.82 0.88 6.72
CA LEU A 95 4.97 1.61 5.78
C LEU A 95 4.16 0.65 4.92
N ARG A 96 3.08 0.14 5.49
CA ARG A 96 2.11 -0.72 4.80
C ARG A 96 0.73 -0.06 4.81
N PRO A 97 -0.11 -0.33 3.82
CA PRO A 97 -1.49 0.18 3.82
C PRO A 97 -2.21 -0.10 5.14
N GLY A 98 -2.87 0.91 5.67
CA GLY A 98 -3.56 0.87 6.96
C GLY A 98 -2.79 1.49 8.12
N VAL A 99 -1.48 1.72 8.00
CA VAL A 99 -0.69 2.32 9.06
C VAL A 99 -0.99 3.80 9.22
N ARG A 100 -0.94 4.30 10.45
CA ARG A 100 -1.08 5.73 10.75
C ARG A 100 0.27 6.42 10.62
N ILE A 101 0.28 7.54 9.92
CA ILE A 101 1.47 8.38 9.73
C ILE A 101 1.15 9.79 10.20
N THR A 102 1.96 10.32 11.12
CA THR A 102 1.88 11.72 11.53
C THR A 102 3.06 12.48 10.93
N LEU A 103 2.76 13.50 10.14
CA LEU A 103 3.79 14.34 9.52
C LEU A 103 4.24 15.41 10.51
N GLN A 104 5.46 15.30 11.02
CA GLN A 104 5.98 16.22 12.02
C GLN A 104 6.72 17.40 11.41
N GLN A 105 7.50 17.17 10.36
CA GLN A 105 8.32 18.18 9.73
C GLN A 105 8.59 17.82 8.27
N ARG A 106 8.66 18.84 7.43
CA ARG A 106 9.07 18.70 6.03
C ARG A 106 10.20 19.67 5.78
N ALA A 107 11.39 19.13 5.45
CA ALA A 107 12.55 19.97 5.15
C ALA A 107 12.35 20.70 3.81
N PRO A 108 12.91 21.92 3.66
CA PRO A 108 12.80 22.67 2.42
C PRO A 108 13.65 22.07 1.30
N PHE A 109 13.46 22.56 0.08
CA PHE A 109 14.24 22.13 -1.10
C PHE A 109 14.11 20.64 -1.41
N ARG A 110 12.89 20.11 -1.31
CA ARG A 110 12.61 18.68 -1.52
C ARG A 110 13.41 17.79 -0.58
N GLY A 111 13.63 18.27 0.63
CA GLY A 111 14.32 17.53 1.66
C GLY A 111 13.46 16.44 2.31
N PRO A 112 14.03 15.68 3.24
CA PRO A 112 13.34 14.57 3.89
C PRO A 112 12.17 15.04 4.75
N LEU A 113 11.23 14.10 4.98
CA LEU A 113 10.12 14.29 5.89
C LEU A 113 10.39 13.54 7.19
N HIS A 114 10.13 14.19 8.31
CA HIS A 114 10.16 13.57 9.63
C HIS A 114 8.73 13.17 9.99
N VAL A 115 8.51 11.89 10.21
CA VAL A 115 7.18 11.33 10.44
C VAL A 115 7.21 10.38 11.64
N VAL A 116 6.03 10.10 12.18
CA VAL A 116 5.82 8.99 13.12
C VAL A 116 4.98 7.96 12.40
N VAL A 117 5.53 6.78 12.18
CA VAL A 117 4.85 5.64 11.53
C VAL A 117 4.37 4.70 12.64
N GLY A 118 3.06 4.63 12.83
CA GLY A 118 2.51 3.99 14.01
C GLY A 118 2.91 4.76 15.26
N ASP A 119 3.85 4.20 16.02
CA ASP A 119 4.44 4.84 17.20
C ASP A 119 5.96 5.04 17.09
N GLN A 120 6.54 4.79 15.90
CA GLN A 120 7.98 4.87 15.66
C GLN A 120 8.34 6.10 14.83
N PRO A 121 9.28 6.95 15.28
CA PRO A 121 9.78 8.06 14.47
C PRO A 121 10.63 7.54 13.32
N GLN A 122 10.40 8.08 12.12
CA GLN A 122 11.11 7.72 10.91
C GLN A 122 11.45 8.97 10.10
N ILE A 123 12.50 8.88 9.30
CA ILE A 123 12.87 9.92 8.33
C ILE A 123 12.70 9.31 6.93
N ILE A 124 11.87 9.95 6.11
CA ILE A 124 11.54 9.45 4.78
C ILE A 124 12.00 10.46 3.74
N GLY A 125 12.74 9.99 2.73
CA GLY A 125 13.16 10.84 1.63
C GLY A 125 11.98 11.35 0.81
N HIS A 126 12.17 12.49 0.15
CA HIS A 126 11.13 13.13 -0.65
C HIS A 126 10.57 12.20 -1.73
N GLU A 127 11.44 11.49 -2.45
CA GLU A 127 11.01 10.57 -3.52
C GLU A 127 10.11 9.46 -3.00
N VAL A 128 10.51 8.83 -1.89
CA VAL A 128 9.71 7.77 -1.26
C VAL A 128 8.37 8.34 -0.79
N ALA A 129 8.38 9.49 -0.14
CA ALA A 129 7.15 10.13 0.34
C ALA A 129 6.18 10.48 -0.80
N SER A 130 6.70 10.76 -2.01
CA SER A 130 5.87 11.04 -3.18
C SER A 130 5.16 9.79 -3.73
N LEU A 131 5.57 8.61 -3.31
CA LEU A 131 4.96 7.32 -3.71
C LEU A 131 3.90 6.85 -2.71
N LEU A 132 3.78 7.50 -1.56
CA LEU A 132 2.85 7.13 -0.50
C LEU A 132 1.58 7.97 -0.62
N TRP A 133 0.45 7.30 -0.83
CA TRP A 133 -0.86 7.91 -0.93
C TRP A 133 -1.61 7.75 0.38
N VAL A 134 -1.94 8.88 0.98
CA VAL A 134 -2.50 8.94 2.32
C VAL A 134 -3.87 9.61 2.32
N GLU A 135 -4.70 9.21 3.26
CA GLU A 135 -6.00 9.81 3.54
C GLU A 135 -5.96 10.42 4.94
N GLN A 136 -6.60 11.54 5.13
CA GLN A 136 -6.65 12.19 6.44
C GLN A 136 -7.30 11.26 7.47
N ALA A 137 -6.61 11.07 8.57
CA ALA A 137 -7.06 10.18 9.64
C ALA A 137 -8.23 10.78 10.43
#